data_4e73efb6e9727393de475908503c4453
#
_entry.id   4e73efb6e9727393de475908503c4453
#
_cell.length_a   1.000
_cell.length_b   1.000
_cell.length_c   1.000
_cell.angle_alpha   90.00
_cell.angle_beta   90.00
_cell.angle_gamma   90.00
#
_symmetry.space_group_name_H-M   'P 1'
#
loop_
_entity.id
_entity.type
_entity.pdbx_description
1 polymer ?
#
loop_
_entity_poly.entity_id
_entity_poly.type
_entity_poly.pdbx_seq_one_letter_code
_entity_poly.pdbx_strand_id
1 'polypeptide(L)'
;MATNVFFNHAVNTEQHLYEDLVVESLRMYGHECFYLPREVVEEDTILNEDVQSRFGDAYSVDMYIENTEGFEGEGDLMSKFGVSVRDTATFVISLRSWERFISLDSNLATSLRPNEGDLIHFPMSGSMFEIKFVEHENPFYQVGKLFVFKLQ
;
A
#
# COMPACT_ATOMS: atom_id res chain seq x y z
N MET A 1 12.62 27.58 -15.66
CA MET A 1 12.88 28.83 -14.91
C MET A 1 11.66 29.09 -14.03
N ALA A 2 11.83 29.16 -12.73
CA ALA A 2 10.72 29.53 -11.86
C ALA A 2 10.35 30.99 -12.13
N THR A 3 9.10 31.26 -12.40
CA THR A 3 8.56 32.63 -12.64
C THR A 3 8.59 33.50 -11.38
N ASN A 4 8.81 32.91 -10.23
CA ASN A 4 8.93 33.58 -8.95
C ASN A 4 10.13 33.04 -8.18
N VAL A 5 11.04 33.94 -7.79
CA VAL A 5 12.26 33.61 -7.05
C VAL A 5 11.97 33.09 -5.63
N PHE A 6 10.82 33.44 -5.06
CA PHE A 6 10.42 33.06 -3.71
C PHE A 6 9.76 31.67 -3.64
N PHE A 7 9.30 31.11 -4.77
CA PHE A 7 8.69 29.79 -4.84
C PHE A 7 9.56 28.84 -5.67
N ASN A 8 10.42 28.11 -5.01
CA ASN A 8 11.26 27.10 -5.64
C ASN A 8 10.81 25.73 -5.19
N HIS A 9 10.27 24.92 -6.10
CA HIS A 9 9.79 23.57 -5.84
C HIS A 9 10.92 22.53 -5.63
N ALA A 10 12.19 22.92 -5.84
CA ALA A 10 13.34 22.03 -5.76
C ALA A 10 14.08 22.10 -4.41
N VAL A 11 13.50 22.72 -3.38
CA VAL A 11 14.13 22.85 -2.07
C VAL A 11 13.92 21.56 -1.27
N ASN A 12 14.96 20.79 -1.06
CA ASN A 12 14.90 19.50 -0.36
C ASN A 12 14.36 19.63 1.07
N THR A 13 14.65 20.70 1.77
CA THR A 13 14.17 20.93 3.15
C THR A 13 12.66 21.09 3.21
N GLU A 14 12.07 21.77 2.23
CA GLU A 14 10.61 21.91 2.13
C GLU A 14 9.95 20.58 1.75
N GLN A 15 10.58 19.82 0.88
CA GLN A 15 10.11 18.48 0.51
C GLN A 15 10.11 17.54 1.70
N HIS A 16 11.17 17.54 2.52
CA HIS A 16 11.23 16.71 3.72
C HIS A 16 10.23 17.14 4.78
N LEU A 17 10.03 18.45 4.96
CA LEU A 17 9.00 18.96 5.87
C LEU A 17 7.61 18.49 5.44
N TYR A 18 7.30 18.57 4.16
CA TYR A 18 6.01 18.13 3.64
C TYR A 18 5.82 16.61 3.79
N GLU A 19 6.85 15.85 3.54
CA GLU A 19 6.85 14.40 3.73
C GLU A 19 6.62 14.04 5.22
N ASP A 20 7.25 14.75 6.15
CA ASP A 20 7.03 14.57 7.58
C ASP A 20 5.57 14.87 7.98
N LEU A 21 4.98 15.93 7.43
CA LEU A 21 3.57 16.26 7.65
C LEU A 21 2.62 15.18 7.11
N VAL A 22 2.92 14.61 5.94
CA VAL A 22 2.13 13.48 5.39
C VAL A 22 2.23 12.26 6.29
N VAL A 23 3.43 11.89 6.75
CA VAL A 23 3.62 10.78 7.68
C VAL A 23 2.84 11.00 8.98
N GLU A 24 2.91 12.21 9.53
CA GLU A 24 2.20 12.56 10.75
C GLU A 24 0.68 12.49 10.58
N SER A 25 0.17 13.02 9.48
CA SER A 25 -1.28 12.97 9.17
C SER A 25 -1.78 11.52 9.03
N LEU A 26 -1.02 10.66 8.34
CA LEU A 26 -1.38 9.25 8.20
C LEU A 26 -1.34 8.51 9.54
N ARG A 27 -0.45 8.87 10.45
CA ARG A 27 -0.43 8.30 11.81
C ARG A 27 -1.58 8.78 12.70
N MET A 28 -2.00 10.04 12.53
CA MET A 28 -3.11 10.60 13.32
C MET A 28 -4.46 10.01 12.93
N TYR A 29 -4.68 9.73 11.66
CA TYR A 29 -5.96 9.27 11.11
C TYR A 29 -5.94 7.81 10.68
N GLY A 30 -4.76 7.21 10.59
CA GLY A 30 -4.58 5.82 10.21
C GLY A 30 -4.86 4.83 11.32
N HIS A 31 -4.92 3.58 10.93
CA HIS A 31 -5.07 2.44 11.81
C HIS A 31 -3.84 1.54 11.68
N GLU A 32 -3.49 0.88 12.76
CA GLU A 32 -2.48 -0.16 12.72
C GLU A 32 -3.01 -1.35 11.91
N CYS A 33 -2.30 -1.67 10.85
CA CYS A 33 -2.56 -2.82 9.98
C CYS A 33 -1.33 -3.72 9.95
N PHE A 34 -1.52 -4.99 9.61
CA PHE A 34 -0.42 -5.91 9.42
C PHE A 34 -0.29 -6.24 7.95
N TYR A 35 0.89 -5.95 7.40
CA TYR A 35 1.27 -6.32 6.06
C TYR A 35 1.93 -7.68 6.08
N LEU A 36 1.47 -8.61 5.25
CA LEU A 36 1.98 -9.96 5.12
C LEU A 36 2.49 -10.17 3.69
N PRO A 37 3.80 -10.15 3.48
CA PRO A 37 4.39 -10.41 2.18
C PRO A 37 4.19 -11.86 1.78
N ARG A 38 3.92 -12.09 0.50
CA ARG A 38 3.83 -13.42 -0.08
C ARG A 38 5.23 -13.93 -0.42
N GLU A 39 5.59 -15.07 0.12
CA GLU A 39 6.81 -15.80 -0.21
C GLU A 39 6.47 -16.93 -1.18
N VAL A 40 7.13 -16.95 -2.33
CA VAL A 40 7.04 -18.07 -3.28
C VAL A 40 7.93 -19.19 -2.78
N VAL A 41 7.34 -20.35 -2.50
CA VAL A 41 8.07 -21.54 -2.03
C VAL A 41 8.49 -22.42 -3.20
N GLU A 42 7.60 -22.55 -4.17
CA GLU A 42 7.84 -23.38 -5.36
C GLU A 42 7.26 -22.69 -6.60
N GLU A 43 8.11 -22.51 -7.59
CA GLU A 43 7.77 -21.89 -8.88
C GLU A 43 7.91 -22.92 -9.99
N ASP A 44 6.91 -23.03 -10.87
CA ASP A 44 7.02 -23.77 -12.11
C ASP A 44 7.84 -22.97 -13.12
N THR A 45 9.08 -23.37 -13.34
CA THR A 45 10.02 -22.70 -14.26
C THR A 45 9.62 -22.78 -15.74
N ILE A 46 8.66 -23.64 -16.10
CA ILE A 46 8.20 -23.80 -17.49
C ILE A 46 7.06 -22.82 -17.78
N LEU A 47 6.12 -22.69 -16.84
CA LEU A 47 4.95 -21.85 -16.99
C LEU A 47 5.10 -20.48 -16.31
N ASN A 48 6.16 -20.30 -15.50
CA ASN A 48 6.37 -19.15 -14.62
C ASN A 48 5.16 -18.89 -13.71
N GLU A 49 4.58 -19.96 -13.17
CA GLU A 49 3.45 -19.90 -12.25
C GLU A 49 3.90 -20.30 -10.84
N ASP A 50 3.35 -19.61 -9.84
CA ASP A 50 3.57 -19.95 -8.44
C ASP A 50 2.76 -21.20 -8.09
N VAL A 51 3.45 -22.32 -7.89
CA VAL A 51 2.80 -23.59 -7.51
C VAL A 51 2.40 -23.55 -6.06
N GLN A 52 3.27 -23.01 -5.20
CA GLN A 52 3.03 -22.90 -3.77
C GLN A 52 3.61 -21.60 -3.22
N SER A 53 2.78 -20.85 -2.54
CA SER A 53 3.19 -19.66 -1.78
C SER A 53 2.79 -19.78 -0.31
N ARG A 54 3.49 -19.06 0.54
CA ARG A 54 3.19 -18.97 1.98
C ARG A 54 3.30 -17.53 2.45
N PHE A 55 2.68 -17.24 3.59
CA PHE A 55 2.82 -15.99 4.32
C PHE A 55 3.54 -16.31 5.65
N GLY A 56 4.77 -15.81 5.81
CA GLY A 56 5.61 -16.13 6.97
C GLY A 56 5.57 -15.03 8.03
N ASP A 57 5.90 -13.82 7.63
CA ASP A 57 6.10 -12.69 8.52
C ASP A 57 4.97 -11.68 8.40
N ALA A 58 4.71 -10.93 9.47
CA ALA A 58 3.73 -9.86 9.52
C ALA A 58 4.39 -8.57 10.03
N TYR A 59 4.27 -7.49 9.26
CA TYR A 59 4.85 -6.19 9.58
C TYR A 59 3.75 -5.21 10.00
N SER A 60 3.87 -4.65 11.21
CA SER A 60 2.95 -3.61 11.68
C SER A 60 3.24 -2.28 11.00
N VAL A 61 2.24 -1.72 10.36
CA VAL A 61 2.34 -0.42 9.65
C VAL A 61 1.04 0.35 9.82
N ASP A 62 1.19 1.68 10.01
CA ASP A 62 0.04 2.58 10.04
C ASP A 62 -0.46 2.86 8.63
N MET A 63 -1.71 2.50 8.34
CA MET A 63 -2.37 2.72 7.06
C MET A 63 -3.66 3.53 7.24
N TYR A 64 -3.94 4.40 6.29
CA TYR A 64 -5.18 5.15 6.23
C TYR A 64 -6.12 4.53 5.19
N ILE A 65 -7.40 4.38 5.54
CA ILE A 65 -8.43 3.90 4.63
C ILE A 65 -9.02 5.10 3.90
N GLU A 66 -8.78 5.21 2.60
CA GLU A 66 -9.28 6.31 1.78
C GLU A 66 -10.74 6.09 1.34
N ASN A 67 -11.08 4.86 1.00
CA ASN A 67 -12.41 4.50 0.52
C ASN A 67 -12.95 3.31 1.29
N THR A 68 -14.15 3.49 1.85
CA THR A 68 -14.87 2.47 2.60
C THR A 68 -16.14 1.99 1.88
N GLU A 69 -16.34 2.39 0.63
CA GLU A 69 -17.56 2.02 -0.12
C GLU A 69 -17.77 0.51 -0.23
N GLY A 70 -16.68 -0.27 -0.21
CA GLY A 70 -16.76 -1.73 -0.13
C GLY A 70 -17.09 -2.30 1.25
N PHE A 71 -17.01 -1.50 2.31
CA PHE A 71 -17.33 -1.94 3.67
C PHE A 71 -18.84 -2.01 3.95
N GLU A 72 -19.66 -1.39 3.13
CA GLU A 72 -21.11 -1.36 3.28
C GLU A 72 -21.83 -2.55 2.64
N GLY A 73 -21.12 -3.55 2.14
CA GLY A 73 -21.70 -4.78 1.62
C GLY A 73 -22.45 -4.65 0.29
N GLU A 74 -22.18 -3.60 -0.48
CA GLU A 74 -22.82 -3.37 -1.80
C GLU A 74 -22.15 -4.10 -2.96
N GLY A 75 -21.47 -5.19 -2.73
CA GLY A 75 -20.77 -5.96 -3.75
C GLY A 75 -21.47 -7.22 -4.23
N ASP A 76 -22.79 -7.25 -4.31
CA ASP A 76 -23.52 -8.39 -4.91
C ASP A 76 -23.30 -8.44 -6.43
N LEU A 77 -22.16 -8.95 -6.85
CA LEU A 77 -21.96 -9.36 -8.23
C LEU A 77 -22.61 -10.73 -8.46
N MET A 78 -23.83 -10.71 -8.97
CA MET A 78 -24.46 -11.91 -9.52
C MET A 78 -23.64 -12.38 -10.73
N SER A 79 -22.70 -13.27 -10.50
CA SER A 79 -22.04 -13.98 -11.59
C SER A 79 -22.93 -15.14 -12.05
N LYS A 80 -22.76 -15.57 -13.31
CA LYS A 80 -23.46 -16.75 -13.85
C LYS A 80 -23.18 -18.04 -13.06
N PHE A 81 -22.26 -18.04 -12.14
CA PHE A 81 -21.76 -19.19 -11.37
C PHE A 81 -22.01 -19.10 -9.85
N GLY A 82 -22.74 -18.10 -9.40
CA GLY A 82 -23.07 -17.93 -7.97
C GLY A 82 -22.91 -16.47 -7.52
N VAL A 83 -23.28 -16.23 -6.27
CA VAL A 83 -23.13 -14.92 -5.61
C VAL A 83 -21.75 -14.89 -4.96
N SER A 84 -20.90 -13.96 -5.38
CA SER A 84 -19.66 -13.67 -4.67
C SER A 84 -19.73 -12.26 -4.09
N VAL A 85 -19.69 -12.17 -2.76
CA VAL A 85 -19.55 -10.89 -2.06
C VAL A 85 -18.07 -10.52 -2.09
N ARG A 86 -17.73 -9.35 -2.63
CA ARG A 86 -16.37 -8.82 -2.67
C ARG A 86 -16.38 -7.42 -2.09
N ASP A 87 -15.75 -7.27 -0.96
CA ASP A 87 -15.49 -5.96 -0.39
C ASP A 87 -14.18 -5.42 -0.94
N THR A 88 -14.20 -4.17 -1.38
CA THR A 88 -13.00 -3.48 -1.85
C THR A 88 -12.69 -2.33 -0.90
N ALA A 89 -11.42 -2.17 -0.58
CA ALA A 89 -10.94 -1.08 0.24
C ALA A 89 -9.67 -0.50 -0.37
N THR A 90 -9.48 0.81 -0.23
CA THR A 90 -8.25 1.48 -0.65
C THR A 90 -7.49 1.92 0.60
N PHE A 91 -6.32 1.34 0.79
CA PHE A 91 -5.40 1.70 1.87
C PHE A 91 -4.31 2.62 1.34
N VAL A 92 -3.96 3.61 2.13
CA VAL A 92 -2.88 4.56 1.84
C VAL A 92 -1.78 4.40 2.86
N ILE A 93 -0.57 4.18 2.39
CA ILE A 93 0.64 4.05 3.20
C ILE A 93 1.67 5.08 2.77
N SER A 94 2.36 5.69 3.73
CA SER A 94 3.48 6.59 3.45
C SER A 94 4.69 5.82 2.93
N LEU A 95 5.30 6.32 1.86
CA LEU A 95 6.56 5.80 1.32
C LEU A 95 7.65 5.72 2.40
N ARG A 96 7.79 6.77 3.21
CA ARG A 96 8.80 6.81 4.27
C ARG A 96 8.54 5.83 5.40
N SER A 97 7.26 5.57 5.73
CA SER A 97 6.90 4.52 6.70
C SER A 97 7.22 3.14 6.13
N TRP A 98 6.94 2.93 4.85
CA TRP A 98 7.30 1.70 4.15
C TRP A 98 8.80 1.44 4.18
N GLU A 99 9.61 2.41 3.78
CA GLU A 99 11.06 2.30 3.80
C GLU A 99 11.61 2.04 5.20
N ARG A 100 11.01 2.63 6.22
CA ARG A 100 11.49 2.51 7.60
C ARG A 100 11.14 1.18 8.25
N PHE A 101 9.94 0.65 8.02
CA PHE A 101 9.43 -0.50 8.77
C PHE A 101 9.50 -1.81 7.99
N ILE A 102 9.46 -1.75 6.68
CA ILE A 102 9.34 -2.94 5.82
C ILE A 102 10.59 -3.15 4.97
N SER A 103 11.11 -2.12 4.31
CA SER A 103 12.22 -2.27 3.37
C SER A 103 13.56 -2.65 4.02
N LEU A 104 13.66 -2.53 5.34
CA LEU A 104 14.87 -2.92 6.09
C LEU A 104 15.04 -4.44 6.20
N ASP A 105 13.99 -5.21 5.93
CA ASP A 105 14.09 -6.66 5.98
C ASP A 105 14.61 -7.19 4.63
N SER A 106 15.81 -7.80 4.70
CA SER A 106 16.51 -8.34 3.53
C SER A 106 15.82 -9.57 2.91
N ASN A 107 14.79 -10.10 3.59
CA ASN A 107 14.06 -11.28 3.12
C ASN A 107 12.94 -10.94 2.12
N LEU A 108 12.62 -9.66 1.96
CA LEU A 108 11.62 -9.24 0.99
C LEU A 108 12.18 -9.26 -0.43
N ALA A 109 11.55 -9.98 -1.32
CA ALA A 109 11.95 -10.11 -2.72
C ALA A 109 11.93 -8.77 -3.46
N THR A 110 11.04 -7.84 -3.03
CA THR A 110 10.98 -6.47 -3.51
C THR A 110 10.76 -5.54 -2.33
N SER A 111 11.85 -4.95 -1.85
CA SER A 111 11.81 -4.04 -0.70
C SER A 111 11.34 -2.62 -1.01
N LEU A 112 11.26 -2.25 -2.30
CA LEU A 112 11.02 -0.86 -2.72
C LEU A 112 9.55 -0.44 -2.68
N ARG A 113 8.62 -1.36 -2.84
CA ARG A 113 7.18 -1.10 -2.86
C ARG A 113 6.38 -2.32 -2.41
N PRO A 114 5.11 -2.15 -1.99
CA PRO A 114 4.19 -3.26 -1.82
C PRO A 114 3.97 -4.01 -3.14
N ASN A 115 3.73 -5.32 -3.06
CA ASN A 115 3.47 -6.14 -4.24
C ASN A 115 2.00 -6.50 -4.34
N GLU A 116 1.54 -6.68 -5.57
CA GLU A 116 0.26 -7.30 -5.85
C GLU A 116 0.29 -8.78 -5.42
N GLY A 117 -0.77 -9.23 -4.75
CA GLY A 117 -0.87 -10.58 -4.20
C GLY A 117 -0.41 -10.73 -2.74
N ASP A 118 0.13 -9.66 -2.14
CA ASP A 118 0.38 -9.62 -0.71
C ASP A 118 -0.92 -9.39 0.08
N LEU A 119 -0.90 -9.68 1.38
CA LEU A 119 -2.08 -9.55 2.23
C LEU A 119 -1.94 -8.39 3.21
N ILE A 120 -3.08 -7.77 3.51
CA ILE A 120 -3.24 -6.80 4.58
C ILE A 120 -4.26 -7.35 5.57
N HIS A 121 -3.84 -7.54 6.81
CA HIS A 121 -4.75 -7.86 7.90
C HIS A 121 -5.13 -6.56 8.63
N PHE A 122 -6.43 -6.32 8.70
CA PHE A 122 -7.01 -5.17 9.37
C PHE A 122 -7.63 -5.60 10.71
N PRO A 123 -6.95 -5.35 11.85
CA PRO A 123 -7.37 -5.88 13.15
C PRO A 123 -8.72 -5.36 13.63
N MET A 124 -9.08 -4.11 13.26
CA MET A 124 -10.31 -3.47 13.73
C MET A 124 -11.56 -4.25 13.30
N SER A 125 -11.58 -4.78 12.06
CA SER A 125 -12.68 -5.62 11.56
C SER A 125 -12.35 -7.11 11.61
N GLY A 126 -11.10 -7.49 11.89
CA GLY A 126 -10.61 -8.86 11.77
C GLY A 126 -10.59 -9.37 10.33
N SER A 127 -10.65 -8.46 9.35
CA SER A 127 -10.70 -8.78 7.94
C SER A 127 -9.31 -8.89 7.35
N MET A 128 -9.20 -9.68 6.28
CA MET A 128 -7.98 -9.86 5.52
C MET A 128 -8.25 -9.48 4.07
N PHE A 129 -7.41 -8.61 3.51
CA PHE A 129 -7.51 -8.09 2.15
C PHE A 129 -6.30 -8.55 1.35
N GLU A 130 -6.53 -8.90 0.10
CA GLU A 130 -5.47 -9.18 -0.86
C GLU A 130 -5.26 -7.95 -1.75
N ILE A 131 -4.01 -7.51 -1.86
CA ILE A 131 -3.64 -6.37 -2.71
C ILE A 131 -3.78 -6.79 -4.17
N LYS A 132 -4.68 -6.16 -4.90
CA LYS A 132 -4.88 -6.39 -6.34
C LYS A 132 -4.14 -5.39 -7.19
N PHE A 133 -3.97 -4.18 -6.70
CA PHE A 133 -3.32 -3.11 -7.43
C PHE A 133 -2.58 -2.17 -6.49
N VAL A 134 -1.37 -1.78 -6.89
CA VAL A 134 -0.55 -0.81 -6.18
C VAL A 134 -0.36 0.42 -7.05
N GLU A 135 -0.99 1.52 -6.69
CA GLU A 135 -0.76 2.80 -7.35
C GLU A 135 0.53 3.44 -6.80
N HIS A 136 1.54 3.49 -7.64
CA HIS A 136 2.86 4.02 -7.32
C HIS A 136 3.20 5.30 -8.09
N GLU A 137 2.28 5.81 -8.91
CA GLU A 137 2.47 6.98 -9.75
C GLU A 137 1.59 8.16 -9.33
N ASN A 138 1.11 8.21 -8.09
CA ASN A 138 0.33 9.35 -7.61
C ASN A 138 1.25 10.49 -7.13
N PRO A 139 1.75 11.35 -8.04
CA PRO A 139 2.72 12.38 -7.70
C PRO A 139 2.01 13.53 -6.98
N PHE A 140 2.66 14.07 -6.00
CA PHE A 140 2.31 15.39 -5.52
C PHE A 140 2.84 16.42 -6.52
N TYR A 141 1.98 16.95 -7.36
CA TYR A 141 2.36 17.77 -8.53
C TYR A 141 3.23 18.98 -8.20
N GLN A 142 3.08 19.58 -7.04
CA GLN A 142 3.84 20.77 -6.63
C GLN A 142 5.30 20.45 -6.29
N VAL A 143 5.62 19.23 -5.94
CA VAL A 143 6.95 18.86 -5.44
C VAL A 143 7.63 17.78 -6.30
N GLY A 144 6.89 17.15 -7.22
CA GLY A 144 7.44 16.12 -8.12
C GLY A 144 7.95 14.87 -7.42
N LYS A 145 7.49 14.60 -6.21
CA LYS A 145 7.83 13.39 -5.44
C LYS A 145 6.59 12.59 -5.13
N LEU A 146 6.77 11.29 -5.07
CA LEU A 146 5.79 10.36 -4.54
C LEU A 146 5.92 10.30 -3.02
N PHE A 147 4.83 10.52 -2.30
CA PHE A 147 4.85 10.46 -0.84
C PHE A 147 4.07 9.28 -0.27
N VAL A 148 3.18 8.70 -1.06
CA VAL A 148 2.29 7.63 -0.62
C VAL A 148 2.12 6.56 -1.70
N PHE A 149 1.87 5.32 -1.25
CA PHE A 149 1.33 4.25 -2.07
C PHE A 149 -0.15 4.08 -1.76
N LYS A 150 -0.96 3.83 -2.79
CA LYS A 150 -2.35 3.43 -2.62
C LYS A 150 -2.48 1.95 -2.97
N LEU A 151 -3.04 1.17 -2.05
CA LEU A 151 -3.21 -0.27 -2.14
C LEU A 151 -4.70 -0.58 -2.28
N GLN A 152 -5.08 -1.20 -3.37
CA GLN A 152 -6.45 -1.55 -3.69
C GLN A 152 -6.63 -3.07 -3.78
#